data_855478c940b0d1d10ab1704c71dcad75
#
_entry.id   855478c940b0d1d10ab1704c71dcad75
#
_cell.length_a   1.000
_cell.length_b   1.000
_cell.length_c   1.000
_cell.angle_alpha   90.00
_cell.angle_beta   90.00
_cell.angle_gamma   90.00
#
_symmetry.space_group_name_H-M   'P 1'
#
loop_
_entity.id
_entity.type
_entity.pdbx_description
1 polymer ?
#
loop_
_entity_poly.entity_id
_entity_poly.type
_entity_poly.pdbx_seq_one_letter_code
_entity_poly.pdbx_strand_id
1 'polypeptide(L)'
;MKSDVEIAREAKLRPITEIAAALGIDADTIEPYGRYKAKLTRESLAGAHGKPGKLILVTAINPTPAGEGKTTTSVGLADALHRQGKKTIVALREPSLGPCFGMKGGAAGGGYAQVVPMEDINLHFTGDFHAITTAHNLLAALIDNHIFQGNALDLDVNRIVWKRVLDINDRALRHVVTGLGGRVHGVPRESGFDITVASEMMAILCLAEDLADMKRRLGRILIGYTRGGRPVHAEELGATGALTLLFKDAVKPNLVQTIEGTPALIHGGPFANIAHGCSSVAATKAALSCADYVVTEAGFGADLGAEKFFDIKCRLAGLAPDAVVIVATVRALKMNGGAAKSDLGTENLDALRRGAANLEKHIENIGKFGVPAVVAVNVFPTDTEAELALLEELCARLGAPAVRSEVWAKGGEGGLALADAVDAALRQPAHFHPLYDAEKPIAEKIETIAREIYGADGVDFTDAAKKQLAEMDALGMTETPVCMAKTQYSFSDNPALLGRPSGFRITVREMRASCGAGFVVALTGNVLTMPGLPKVPAAMGMDITADGVITGLF
;
A
#
# COMPACT_ATOMS: atom_id res chain seq x y z
N MET A 1 15.87 7.74 -25.10
CA MET A 1 15.21 6.58 -24.47
C MET A 1 13.72 6.90 -24.47
N LYS A 2 12.84 5.95 -24.82
CA LYS A 2 11.39 6.19 -24.80
C LYS A 2 10.90 6.41 -23.38
N SER A 3 9.90 7.25 -23.21
CA SER A 3 9.20 7.43 -21.94
C SER A 3 8.32 6.22 -21.62
N ASP A 4 7.92 6.05 -20.35
CA ASP A 4 7.06 4.96 -19.91
C ASP A 4 5.70 4.98 -20.64
N VAL A 5 5.15 6.17 -20.92
CA VAL A 5 3.91 6.35 -21.72
C VAL A 5 4.10 5.88 -23.17
N GLU A 6 5.22 6.22 -23.80
CA GLU A 6 5.50 5.78 -25.17
C GLU A 6 5.65 4.27 -25.26
N ILE A 7 6.33 3.65 -24.30
CA ILE A 7 6.48 2.19 -24.22
C ILE A 7 5.11 1.53 -24.04
N ALA A 8 4.28 2.05 -23.12
CA ALA A 8 2.95 1.51 -22.86
C ALA A 8 2.03 1.59 -24.09
N ARG A 9 2.08 2.67 -24.86
CA ARG A 9 1.28 2.86 -26.08
C ARG A 9 1.67 1.93 -27.22
N GLU A 10 2.94 1.60 -27.34
CA GLU A 10 3.42 0.66 -28.36
C GLU A 10 3.09 -0.79 -28.03
N ALA A 11 2.69 -1.08 -26.80
CA ALA A 11 2.35 -2.42 -26.36
C ALA A 11 1.15 -3.00 -27.12
N LYS A 12 1.29 -4.25 -27.56
CA LYS A 12 0.19 -4.99 -28.23
C LYS A 12 -0.67 -5.66 -27.19
N LEU A 13 -1.74 -4.97 -26.73
CA LEU A 13 -2.64 -5.48 -25.72
C LEU A 13 -3.51 -6.61 -26.27
N ARG A 14 -3.64 -7.67 -25.49
CA ARG A 14 -4.59 -8.76 -25.72
C ARG A 14 -5.98 -8.37 -25.19
N PRO A 15 -7.09 -8.81 -25.83
CA PRO A 15 -8.41 -8.66 -25.24
C PRO A 15 -8.47 -9.23 -23.82
N ILE A 16 -9.20 -8.57 -22.93
CA ILE A 16 -9.25 -8.99 -21.51
C ILE A 16 -9.87 -10.38 -21.32
N THR A 17 -10.71 -10.80 -22.25
CA THR A 17 -11.28 -12.16 -22.29
C THR A 17 -10.23 -13.23 -22.52
N GLU A 18 -9.19 -12.94 -23.32
CA GLU A 18 -8.05 -13.87 -23.49
C GLU A 18 -7.17 -13.95 -22.24
N ILE A 19 -7.03 -12.84 -21.52
CA ILE A 19 -6.30 -12.79 -20.24
C ILE A 19 -7.07 -13.59 -19.18
N ALA A 20 -8.40 -13.46 -19.12
CA ALA A 20 -9.24 -14.25 -18.24
C ALA A 20 -9.14 -15.75 -18.56
N ALA A 21 -9.22 -16.12 -19.85
CA ALA A 21 -9.09 -17.50 -20.29
C ALA A 21 -7.72 -18.13 -19.93
N ALA A 22 -6.62 -17.35 -19.97
CA ALA A 22 -5.30 -17.82 -19.54
C ALA A 22 -5.25 -18.17 -18.03
N LEU A 23 -6.14 -17.59 -17.22
CA LEU A 23 -6.34 -17.95 -15.81
C LEU A 23 -7.32 -19.10 -15.61
N GLY A 24 -7.95 -19.60 -16.67
CA GLY A 24 -9.02 -20.59 -16.59
C GLY A 24 -10.36 -19.99 -16.17
N ILE A 25 -10.53 -18.69 -16.30
CA ILE A 25 -11.77 -17.97 -16.00
C ILE A 25 -12.60 -17.90 -17.27
N ASP A 26 -13.88 -18.27 -17.18
CA ASP A 26 -14.83 -18.14 -18.27
C ASP A 26 -15.08 -16.65 -18.58
N ALA A 27 -14.91 -16.30 -19.84
CA ALA A 27 -15.07 -14.93 -20.33
C ALA A 27 -16.48 -14.36 -20.13
N ASP A 28 -17.51 -15.21 -20.10
CA ASP A 28 -18.91 -14.80 -19.90
C ASP A 28 -19.22 -14.48 -18.43
N THR A 29 -18.32 -14.83 -17.50
CA THR A 29 -18.48 -14.59 -16.05
C THR A 29 -17.78 -13.33 -15.54
N ILE A 30 -16.94 -12.69 -16.35
CA ILE A 30 -16.31 -11.41 -16.01
C ILE A 30 -17.20 -10.23 -16.43
N GLU A 31 -16.99 -9.06 -15.81
CA GLU A 31 -17.67 -7.81 -16.21
C GLU A 31 -16.68 -6.91 -16.97
N PRO A 32 -16.72 -6.85 -18.32
CA PRO A 32 -15.78 -6.04 -19.10
C PRO A 32 -15.99 -4.53 -18.88
N TYR A 33 -14.91 -3.81 -18.70
CA TYR A 33 -14.83 -2.34 -18.70
C TYR A 33 -14.04 -1.90 -19.95
N GLY A 34 -14.65 -2.04 -21.12
CA GLY A 34 -13.99 -1.91 -22.40
C GLY A 34 -13.21 -3.16 -22.80
N ARG A 35 -12.26 -3.01 -23.73
CA ARG A 35 -11.57 -4.16 -24.35
C ARG A 35 -10.47 -4.77 -23.48
N TYR A 36 -9.86 -3.99 -22.60
CA TYR A 36 -8.59 -4.33 -21.93
C TYR A 36 -8.68 -4.36 -20.41
N LYS A 37 -9.86 -4.16 -19.83
CA LYS A 37 -10.12 -4.16 -18.40
C LYS A 37 -11.37 -4.97 -18.09
N ALA A 38 -11.44 -5.62 -16.93
CA ALA A 38 -12.67 -6.27 -16.45
C ALA A 38 -12.68 -6.30 -14.93
N LYS A 39 -13.87 -6.43 -14.35
CA LYS A 39 -14.05 -6.81 -12.95
C LYS A 39 -14.21 -8.32 -12.83
N LEU A 40 -13.54 -8.91 -11.84
CA LEU A 40 -13.75 -10.31 -11.47
C LEU A 40 -14.98 -10.42 -10.57
N THR A 41 -15.95 -11.22 -10.97
CA THR A 41 -17.15 -11.50 -10.19
C THR A 41 -16.93 -12.68 -9.24
N ARG A 42 -17.84 -12.91 -8.30
CA ARG A 42 -17.84 -14.10 -7.48
C ARG A 42 -18.01 -15.37 -8.33
N GLU A 43 -18.80 -15.29 -9.40
CA GLU A 43 -19.05 -16.39 -10.33
C GLU A 43 -17.77 -16.73 -11.11
N SER A 44 -17.04 -15.74 -11.59
CA SER A 44 -15.77 -15.95 -12.31
C SER A 44 -14.71 -16.67 -11.48
N LEU A 45 -14.80 -16.58 -10.16
CA LEU A 45 -13.88 -17.24 -9.23
C LEU A 45 -14.39 -18.59 -8.72
N ALA A 46 -15.67 -18.93 -8.96
CA ALA A 46 -16.26 -20.17 -8.45
C ALA A 46 -15.67 -21.45 -9.08
N GLY A 47 -15.12 -21.35 -10.29
CA GLY A 47 -14.44 -22.45 -10.98
C GLY A 47 -12.96 -22.64 -10.62
N ALA A 48 -12.38 -21.71 -9.86
CA ALA A 48 -10.98 -21.71 -9.48
C ALA A 48 -10.74 -22.58 -8.22
N HIS A 49 -10.87 -23.88 -8.35
CA HIS A 49 -10.75 -24.83 -7.23
C HIS A 49 -9.47 -25.66 -7.36
N GLY A 50 -8.33 -25.06 -7.13
CA GLY A 50 -7.03 -25.72 -7.02
C GLY A 50 -6.41 -25.60 -5.63
N LYS A 51 -5.22 -26.20 -5.45
CA LYS A 51 -4.36 -25.87 -4.32
C LYS A 51 -3.99 -24.39 -4.43
N PRO A 52 -4.07 -23.61 -3.33
CA PRO A 52 -3.67 -22.21 -3.35
C PRO A 52 -2.26 -22.03 -3.94
N GLY A 53 -2.08 -21.00 -4.77
CA GLY A 53 -0.80 -20.65 -5.34
C GLY A 53 0.20 -20.18 -4.27
N LYS A 54 1.46 -20.04 -4.67
CA LYS A 54 2.54 -19.51 -3.85
C LYS A 54 2.48 -18.00 -3.77
N LEU A 55 2.48 -17.44 -2.56
CA LEU A 55 2.42 -16.00 -2.33
C LEU A 55 3.82 -15.41 -2.16
N ILE A 56 4.23 -14.53 -3.07
CA ILE A 56 5.51 -13.86 -3.09
C ILE A 56 5.29 -12.38 -2.79
N LEU A 57 5.87 -11.89 -1.69
CA LEU A 57 5.82 -10.48 -1.33
C LEU A 57 7.05 -9.75 -1.87
N VAL A 58 6.85 -8.66 -2.60
CA VAL A 58 7.92 -7.72 -2.97
C VAL A 58 7.87 -6.50 -2.05
N THR A 59 8.98 -6.24 -1.39
CA THR A 59 9.20 -5.08 -0.53
C THR A 59 10.52 -4.40 -0.90
N ALA A 60 11.03 -3.46 -0.09
CA ALA A 60 12.31 -2.82 -0.35
C ALA A 60 13.01 -2.38 0.94
N ILE A 61 14.22 -1.88 0.79
CA ILE A 61 14.90 -1.05 1.80
C ILE A 61 14.19 0.29 2.00
N ASN A 62 14.60 1.10 2.99
CA ASN A 62 14.03 2.43 3.16
C ASN A 62 14.15 3.25 1.87
N PRO A 63 13.04 3.87 1.40
CA PRO A 63 13.02 4.55 0.12
C PRO A 63 13.86 5.83 0.13
N THR A 64 14.37 6.16 -1.07
CA THR A 64 14.97 7.46 -1.36
C THR A 64 14.01 8.31 -2.19
N PRO A 65 14.26 9.61 -2.36
CA PRO A 65 13.44 10.46 -3.24
C PRO A 65 13.37 9.99 -4.70
N ALA A 66 14.34 9.16 -5.15
CA ALA A 66 14.37 8.60 -6.51
C ALA A 66 13.47 7.37 -6.68
N GLY A 67 13.06 6.74 -5.57
CA GLY A 67 12.35 5.46 -5.58
C GLY A 67 13.28 4.26 -5.84
N GLU A 68 12.87 3.06 -5.40
CA GLU A 68 13.68 1.82 -5.53
C GLU A 68 13.18 0.88 -6.61
N GLY A 69 12.04 1.19 -7.25
CA GLY A 69 11.50 0.39 -8.36
C GLY A 69 10.79 -0.88 -7.92
N LYS A 70 10.12 -0.89 -6.74
CA LYS A 70 9.35 -2.05 -6.26
C LYS A 70 8.30 -2.55 -7.25
N THR A 71 7.42 -1.66 -7.71
CA THR A 71 6.35 -2.04 -8.65
C THR A 71 6.93 -2.56 -9.96
N THR A 72 7.96 -1.92 -10.49
CA THR A 72 8.69 -2.37 -11.68
C THR A 72 9.29 -3.76 -11.46
N THR A 73 9.91 -4.00 -10.29
CA THR A 73 10.44 -5.33 -9.93
C THR A 73 9.33 -6.37 -9.77
N SER A 74 8.19 -6.00 -9.18
CA SER A 74 7.04 -6.91 -9.01
C SER A 74 6.47 -7.36 -10.35
N VAL A 75 6.28 -6.42 -11.27
CA VAL A 75 5.80 -6.68 -12.63
C VAL A 75 6.82 -7.51 -13.41
N GLY A 76 8.09 -7.08 -13.42
CA GLY A 76 9.14 -7.80 -14.16
C GLY A 76 9.41 -9.21 -13.62
N LEU A 77 9.29 -9.44 -12.31
CA LEU A 77 9.36 -10.77 -11.72
C LEU A 77 8.17 -11.64 -12.17
N ALA A 78 6.95 -11.08 -12.18
CA ALA A 78 5.78 -11.81 -12.65
C ALA A 78 5.92 -12.18 -14.14
N ASP A 79 6.40 -11.25 -14.97
CA ASP A 79 6.67 -11.50 -16.38
C ASP A 79 7.78 -12.54 -16.57
N ALA A 80 8.83 -12.52 -15.76
CA ALA A 80 9.92 -13.52 -15.81
C ALA A 80 9.41 -14.92 -15.45
N LEU A 81 8.62 -15.05 -14.38
CA LEU A 81 7.98 -16.32 -14.01
C LEU A 81 7.04 -16.81 -15.11
N HIS A 82 6.28 -15.90 -15.71
CA HIS A 82 5.37 -16.22 -16.82
C HIS A 82 6.15 -16.71 -18.06
N ARG A 83 7.27 -16.06 -18.41
CA ARG A 83 8.18 -16.51 -19.48
C ARG A 83 8.75 -17.90 -19.25
N GLN A 84 8.95 -18.29 -17.99
CA GLN A 84 9.35 -19.66 -17.61
C GLN A 84 8.20 -20.68 -17.68
N GLY A 85 7.04 -20.29 -18.19
CA GLY A 85 5.86 -21.14 -18.31
C GLY A 85 5.10 -21.36 -16.99
N LYS A 86 5.37 -20.57 -15.96
CA LYS A 86 4.65 -20.60 -14.69
C LYS A 86 3.30 -19.87 -14.83
N LYS A 87 2.23 -20.45 -14.30
CA LYS A 87 0.93 -19.77 -14.22
C LYS A 87 1.00 -18.69 -13.13
N THR A 88 1.25 -17.46 -13.55
CA THR A 88 1.59 -16.34 -12.67
C THR A 88 0.57 -15.22 -12.79
N ILE A 89 0.31 -14.53 -11.69
CA ILE A 89 -0.49 -13.30 -11.61
C ILE A 89 0.20 -12.30 -10.70
N VAL A 90 0.14 -11.00 -11.03
CA VAL A 90 0.60 -9.93 -10.13
C VAL A 90 -0.59 -9.18 -9.54
N ALA A 91 -0.58 -8.94 -8.22
CA ALA A 91 -1.63 -8.22 -7.50
C ALA A 91 -1.07 -6.94 -6.87
N LEU A 92 -1.49 -5.79 -7.39
CA LEU A 92 -0.95 -4.48 -7.08
C LEU A 92 -2.03 -3.53 -6.54
N ARG A 93 -1.58 -2.38 -6.02
CA ARG A 93 -2.46 -1.29 -5.62
C ARG A 93 -2.87 -0.44 -6.81
N GLU A 94 -4.07 0.11 -6.72
CA GLU A 94 -4.54 1.16 -7.61
C GLU A 94 -3.88 2.50 -7.21
N PRO A 95 -3.34 3.30 -8.15
CA PRO A 95 -2.73 4.58 -7.85
C PRO A 95 -3.76 5.65 -7.52
N SER A 96 -3.40 6.56 -6.61
CA SER A 96 -4.17 7.75 -6.25
C SER A 96 -3.80 8.94 -7.14
N LEU A 97 -4.78 9.76 -7.50
CA LEU A 97 -4.57 10.98 -8.29
C LEU A 97 -3.67 11.99 -7.57
N GLY A 98 -3.76 12.10 -6.24
CA GLY A 98 -2.96 13.05 -5.49
C GLY A 98 -1.44 12.91 -5.70
N PRO A 99 -0.83 11.75 -5.47
CA PRO A 99 0.56 11.48 -5.83
C PRO A 99 0.84 11.62 -7.32
N CYS A 100 -0.07 11.16 -8.18
CA CYS A 100 0.07 11.19 -9.63
C CYS A 100 0.25 12.63 -10.15
N PHE A 101 -0.62 13.54 -9.72
CA PHE A 101 -0.57 14.96 -10.10
C PHE A 101 0.36 15.80 -9.21
N GLY A 102 0.85 15.23 -8.10
CA GLY A 102 1.69 15.89 -7.11
C GLY A 102 3.19 15.77 -7.36
N MET A 103 3.80 14.78 -6.75
CA MET A 103 5.28 14.66 -6.69
C MET A 103 5.85 13.45 -7.43
N LYS A 104 5.03 12.46 -7.78
CA LYS A 104 5.52 11.16 -8.22
C LYS A 104 4.57 10.58 -9.26
N GLY A 105 5.14 9.97 -10.27
CA GLY A 105 4.43 9.17 -11.23
C GLY A 105 3.57 8.06 -10.61
N GLY A 106 2.66 7.50 -11.41
CA GLY A 106 1.72 6.46 -11.00
C GLY A 106 2.38 5.16 -10.57
N ALA A 107 1.54 4.18 -10.22
CA ALA A 107 1.97 2.90 -9.67
C ALA A 107 1.82 1.74 -10.66
N ALA A 108 1.95 1.99 -11.97
CA ALA A 108 1.81 0.95 -13.01
C ALA A 108 3.11 0.22 -13.36
N GLY A 109 4.22 0.50 -12.67
CA GLY A 109 5.56 0.04 -13.04
C GLY A 109 6.31 1.07 -13.88
N GLY A 110 7.34 0.66 -14.62
CA GLY A 110 8.12 1.53 -15.49
C GLY A 110 8.97 0.76 -16.50
N GLY A 111 9.43 1.45 -17.55
CA GLY A 111 10.15 0.84 -18.65
C GLY A 111 9.34 -0.27 -19.31
N TYR A 112 9.95 -1.41 -19.54
CA TYR A 112 9.31 -2.59 -20.12
C TYR A 112 8.58 -3.47 -19.10
N ALA A 113 8.62 -3.13 -17.81
CA ALA A 113 7.90 -3.83 -16.75
C ALA A 113 6.73 -2.96 -16.24
N GLN A 114 5.66 -2.89 -17.00
CA GLN A 114 4.47 -2.07 -16.72
C GLN A 114 3.18 -2.89 -16.82
N VAL A 115 2.17 -2.47 -16.04
CA VAL A 115 0.78 -2.91 -16.18
C VAL A 115 0.03 -1.93 -17.09
N VAL A 116 -0.77 -2.46 -17.98
CA VAL A 116 -1.48 -1.70 -19.03
C VAL A 116 -2.97 -2.07 -19.05
N PRO A 117 -3.86 -1.12 -19.41
CA PRO A 117 -3.62 0.22 -19.96
C PRO A 117 -3.19 1.24 -18.88
N MET A 118 -1.98 1.77 -18.98
CA MET A 118 -1.36 2.60 -17.95
C MET A 118 -2.10 3.92 -17.72
N GLU A 119 -2.56 4.59 -18.79
CA GLU A 119 -3.26 5.87 -18.71
C GLU A 119 -4.56 5.72 -17.92
N ASP A 120 -5.38 4.69 -18.21
CA ASP A 120 -6.62 4.41 -17.51
C ASP A 120 -6.37 4.13 -16.02
N ILE A 121 -5.37 3.29 -15.72
CA ILE A 121 -5.02 2.90 -14.35
C ILE A 121 -4.63 4.12 -13.51
N ASN A 122 -3.88 5.06 -14.09
CA ASN A 122 -3.37 6.23 -13.37
C ASN A 122 -4.35 7.42 -13.31
N LEU A 123 -5.43 7.41 -14.08
CA LEU A 123 -6.43 8.47 -14.12
C LEU A 123 -7.77 8.01 -13.55
N HIS A 124 -8.69 7.59 -14.39
CA HIS A 124 -10.01 7.09 -13.99
C HIS A 124 -10.16 5.64 -14.43
N PHE A 125 -9.86 4.71 -13.53
CA PHE A 125 -9.73 3.31 -13.85
C PHE A 125 -11.09 2.62 -14.09
N THR A 126 -11.77 2.21 -13.00
CA THR A 126 -13.07 1.54 -13.03
C THR A 126 -14.08 2.14 -12.05
N GLY A 127 -13.70 3.20 -11.35
CA GLY A 127 -14.56 3.94 -10.44
C GLY A 127 -14.43 3.56 -8.96
N ASP A 128 -13.47 2.72 -8.57
CA ASP A 128 -13.31 2.29 -7.17
C ASP A 128 -13.00 3.49 -6.25
N PHE A 129 -12.11 4.38 -6.66
CA PHE A 129 -11.81 5.61 -5.89
C PHE A 129 -13.01 6.55 -5.80
N HIS A 130 -13.81 6.66 -6.85
CA HIS A 130 -15.05 7.43 -6.81
C HIS A 130 -16.04 6.83 -5.80
N ALA A 131 -16.21 5.51 -5.80
CA ALA A 131 -17.07 4.81 -4.85
C ALA A 131 -16.64 5.06 -3.40
N ILE A 132 -15.33 4.92 -3.10
CA ILE A 132 -14.76 5.17 -1.78
C ILE A 132 -14.98 6.63 -1.36
N THR A 133 -14.63 7.58 -2.22
CA THR A 133 -14.77 9.03 -1.94
C THR A 133 -16.23 9.39 -1.69
N THR A 134 -17.13 8.87 -2.52
CA THR A 134 -18.57 9.15 -2.40
C THR A 134 -19.17 8.55 -1.13
N ALA A 135 -18.86 7.28 -0.82
CA ALA A 135 -19.35 6.63 0.41
C ALA A 135 -18.82 7.34 1.67
N HIS A 136 -17.53 7.72 1.66
CA HIS A 136 -16.93 8.44 2.78
C HIS A 136 -17.59 9.79 3.02
N ASN A 137 -17.81 10.56 1.96
CA ASN A 137 -18.42 11.87 2.04
C ASN A 137 -19.93 11.79 2.31
N LEU A 138 -20.62 10.72 1.87
CA LEU A 138 -22.01 10.45 2.25
C LEU A 138 -22.11 10.25 3.77
N LEU A 139 -21.23 9.46 4.39
CA LEU A 139 -21.22 9.28 5.84
C LEU A 139 -21.00 10.63 6.56
N ALA A 140 -20.07 11.46 6.10
CA ALA A 140 -19.84 12.79 6.65
C ALA A 140 -21.08 13.70 6.53
N ALA A 141 -21.77 13.66 5.39
CA ALA A 141 -23.00 14.41 5.18
C ALA A 141 -24.14 13.91 6.07
N LEU A 142 -24.27 12.60 6.29
CA LEU A 142 -25.27 12.01 7.19
C LEU A 142 -25.03 12.40 8.65
N ILE A 143 -23.78 12.47 9.10
CA ILE A 143 -23.43 12.96 10.44
C ILE A 143 -23.89 14.42 10.62
N ASP A 144 -23.50 15.31 9.68
CA ASP A 144 -23.88 16.71 9.75
C ASP A 144 -25.40 16.91 9.64
N ASN A 145 -26.09 16.13 8.79
CA ASN A 145 -27.55 16.15 8.70
C ASN A 145 -28.21 15.65 9.99
N HIS A 146 -27.70 14.60 10.61
CA HIS A 146 -28.20 14.09 11.89
C HIS A 146 -28.12 15.16 13.00
N ILE A 147 -26.98 15.84 13.11
CA ILE A 147 -26.78 16.94 14.05
C ILE A 147 -27.77 18.09 13.76
N PHE A 148 -27.96 18.46 12.50
CA PHE A 148 -28.85 19.53 12.07
C PHE A 148 -30.34 19.20 12.33
N GLN A 149 -30.74 17.95 12.13
CA GLN A 149 -32.14 17.49 12.27
C GLN A 149 -32.54 17.13 13.70
N GLY A 150 -31.82 17.60 14.70
CA GLY A 150 -32.19 17.45 16.11
C GLY A 150 -31.29 16.57 16.94
N ASN A 151 -30.27 15.95 16.34
CA ASN A 151 -29.20 15.23 17.05
C ASN A 151 -29.68 14.17 18.05
N ALA A 152 -30.57 13.29 17.62
CA ALA A 152 -31.20 12.28 18.50
C ALA A 152 -30.17 11.33 19.17
N LEU A 153 -29.00 11.15 18.58
CA LEU A 153 -27.86 10.36 19.14
C LEU A 153 -27.03 11.17 20.15
N ASP A 154 -27.38 12.44 20.41
CA ASP A 154 -26.66 13.36 21.33
C ASP A 154 -25.15 13.48 21.00
N LEU A 155 -24.80 13.53 19.70
CA LEU A 155 -23.42 13.71 19.26
C LEU A 155 -22.85 15.04 19.77
N ASP A 156 -21.64 14.98 20.33
CA ASP A 156 -20.84 16.19 20.62
C ASP A 156 -20.17 16.69 19.34
N VAL A 157 -20.57 17.88 18.89
CA VAL A 157 -20.06 18.51 17.66
C VAL A 157 -18.54 18.74 17.68
N ASN A 158 -17.94 18.83 18.88
CA ASN A 158 -16.50 18.99 19.08
C ASN A 158 -15.75 17.64 19.15
N ARG A 159 -16.48 16.53 19.14
CA ARG A 159 -15.91 15.19 19.23
C ARG A 159 -16.31 14.29 18.05
N ILE A 160 -16.64 14.90 16.91
CA ILE A 160 -16.77 14.19 15.64
C ILE A 160 -15.38 13.88 15.13
N VAL A 161 -15.08 12.58 14.92
CA VAL A 161 -13.76 12.10 14.45
C VAL A 161 -13.73 11.88 12.94
N TRP A 162 -14.90 11.89 12.29
CA TRP A 162 -15.04 11.64 10.85
C TRP A 162 -14.94 12.94 10.06
N LYS A 163 -13.94 13.00 9.16
CA LYS A 163 -13.71 14.11 8.23
C LYS A 163 -14.35 13.82 6.87
N ARG A 164 -14.07 14.65 5.87
CA ARG A 164 -14.34 14.39 4.46
C ARG A 164 -13.08 13.90 3.76
N VAL A 165 -13.19 13.47 2.51
CA VAL A 165 -12.03 13.08 1.69
C VAL A 165 -12.10 13.67 0.30
N LEU A 166 -10.90 13.85 -0.29
CA LEU A 166 -10.69 14.22 -1.68
C LEU A 166 -9.42 13.53 -2.18
N ASP A 167 -9.44 12.96 -3.39
CA ASP A 167 -8.28 12.25 -3.92
C ASP A 167 -7.29 13.16 -4.66
N ILE A 168 -7.02 14.33 -4.08
CA ILE A 168 -6.04 15.32 -4.55
C ILE A 168 -5.26 15.85 -3.35
N ASN A 169 -3.99 16.21 -3.57
CA ASN A 169 -3.16 16.87 -2.56
C ASN A 169 -3.59 18.33 -2.38
N ASP A 170 -4.23 18.65 -1.26
CA ASP A 170 -4.65 20.03 -0.97
C ASP A 170 -4.45 20.39 0.51
N ARG A 171 -3.36 21.10 0.80
CA ARG A 171 -3.04 21.53 2.17
C ARG A 171 -4.03 22.52 2.76
N ALA A 172 -4.77 23.26 1.93
CA ALA A 172 -5.73 24.25 2.41
C ALA A 172 -6.96 23.61 3.06
N LEU A 173 -7.24 22.34 2.71
CA LEU A 173 -8.37 21.57 3.24
C LEU A 173 -8.10 20.84 4.55
N ARG A 174 -6.89 20.90 5.10
CA ARG A 174 -6.55 20.19 6.36
C ARG A 174 -7.43 20.59 7.54
N HIS A 175 -7.77 21.88 7.61
CA HIS A 175 -8.63 22.46 8.62
C HIS A 175 -9.62 23.41 7.94
N VAL A 176 -10.92 23.14 8.11
CA VAL A 176 -12.00 23.94 7.55
C VAL A 176 -13.10 24.12 8.59
N VAL A 177 -13.91 25.14 8.44
CA VAL A 177 -15.16 25.28 9.21
C VAL A 177 -16.31 24.94 8.28
N THR A 178 -17.10 23.93 8.64
CA THR A 178 -18.32 23.53 7.92
C THR A 178 -19.56 24.17 8.55
N GLY A 179 -20.69 24.21 7.83
CA GLY A 179 -21.98 24.69 8.34
C GLY A 179 -22.10 26.21 8.47
N LEU A 180 -21.22 26.99 7.81
CA LEU A 180 -21.35 28.46 7.74
C LEU A 180 -22.51 28.89 6.83
N GLY A 181 -22.97 30.15 7.01
CA GLY A 181 -24.03 30.77 6.17
C GLY A 181 -25.36 30.93 6.89
N GLY A 182 -25.39 30.69 8.18
CA GLY A 182 -26.58 30.87 9.03
C GLY A 182 -27.33 29.57 9.30
N ARG A 183 -28.39 29.71 10.07
CA ARG A 183 -29.12 28.59 10.72
C ARG A 183 -29.64 27.51 9.77
N VAL A 184 -29.92 27.87 8.53
CA VAL A 184 -30.46 26.94 7.51
C VAL A 184 -29.39 26.11 6.82
N HIS A 185 -28.10 26.42 7.01
CA HIS A 185 -26.97 25.79 6.35
C HIS A 185 -26.23 24.75 7.18
N GLY A 186 -26.62 24.54 8.43
CA GLY A 186 -26.05 23.53 9.32
C GLY A 186 -25.60 24.09 10.66
N VAL A 187 -24.86 23.28 11.41
CA VAL A 187 -24.23 23.64 12.68
C VAL A 187 -22.74 23.90 12.43
N PRO A 188 -22.23 25.13 12.67
CA PRO A 188 -20.83 25.43 12.47
C PRO A 188 -19.93 24.57 13.36
N ARG A 189 -18.96 23.89 12.76
CA ARG A 189 -17.94 23.12 13.48
C ARG A 189 -16.61 23.06 12.71
N GLU A 190 -15.52 22.86 13.41
CA GLU A 190 -14.25 22.54 12.80
C GLU A 190 -14.29 21.14 12.18
N SER A 191 -13.70 20.98 11.01
CA SER A 191 -13.56 19.74 10.28
C SER A 191 -12.29 19.78 9.43
N GLY A 192 -12.17 18.90 8.47
CA GLY A 192 -11.06 18.85 7.52
C GLY A 192 -11.29 17.82 6.44
N PHE A 193 -10.28 17.66 5.59
CA PHE A 193 -10.25 16.62 4.58
C PHE A 193 -8.97 15.79 4.74
N ASP A 194 -9.11 14.49 4.54
CA ASP A 194 -8.00 13.58 4.32
C ASP A 194 -7.95 13.20 2.83
N ILE A 195 -6.81 12.72 2.33
CA ILE A 195 -6.77 12.15 0.99
C ILE A 195 -7.48 10.79 1.00
N THR A 196 -8.20 10.46 -0.07
CA THR A 196 -9.02 9.23 -0.16
C THR A 196 -8.25 7.97 0.23
N VAL A 197 -7.00 7.84 -0.17
CA VAL A 197 -6.13 6.68 0.14
C VAL A 197 -5.66 6.60 1.59
N ALA A 198 -5.84 7.64 2.38
CA ALA A 198 -5.58 7.64 3.83
C ALA A 198 -6.84 7.33 4.65
N SER A 199 -8.00 7.17 4.00
CA SER A 199 -9.27 6.95 4.68
C SER A 199 -9.44 5.53 5.22
N GLU A 200 -10.23 5.41 6.30
CA GLU A 200 -10.66 4.12 6.80
C GLU A 200 -11.52 3.35 5.78
N MET A 201 -12.32 4.04 4.95
CA MET A 201 -13.10 3.41 3.88
C MET A 201 -12.22 2.69 2.86
N MET A 202 -11.07 3.28 2.48
CA MET A 202 -10.07 2.62 1.64
C MET A 202 -9.49 1.36 2.33
N ALA A 203 -9.17 1.46 3.63
CA ALA A 203 -8.66 0.32 4.39
C ALA A 203 -9.72 -0.79 4.50
N ILE A 204 -10.99 -0.43 4.71
CA ILE A 204 -12.11 -1.38 4.74
C ILE A 204 -12.25 -2.11 3.40
N LEU A 205 -12.25 -1.39 2.27
CA LEU A 205 -12.29 -2.03 0.94
C LEU A 205 -11.17 -3.05 0.77
N CYS A 206 -9.97 -2.71 1.22
CA CYS A 206 -8.80 -3.57 1.05
C CYS A 206 -8.77 -4.79 2.00
N LEU A 207 -9.47 -4.72 3.13
CA LEU A 207 -9.50 -5.80 4.13
C LEU A 207 -10.79 -6.62 4.08
N ALA A 208 -11.85 -6.12 3.44
CA ALA A 208 -13.10 -6.85 3.28
C ALA A 208 -12.94 -8.06 2.35
N GLU A 209 -13.59 -9.15 2.70
CA GLU A 209 -13.61 -10.38 1.89
C GLU A 209 -14.76 -10.38 0.87
N ASP A 210 -15.91 -9.82 1.25
CA ASP A 210 -17.11 -9.71 0.43
C ASP A 210 -18.01 -8.54 0.87
N LEU A 211 -19.16 -8.37 0.20
CA LEU A 211 -20.13 -7.32 0.53
C LEU A 211 -20.74 -7.48 1.94
N ALA A 212 -20.87 -8.69 2.45
CA ALA A 212 -21.40 -8.90 3.80
C ALA A 212 -20.40 -8.48 4.86
N ASP A 213 -19.13 -8.83 4.68
CA ASP A 213 -18.04 -8.36 5.54
C ASP A 213 -17.84 -6.83 5.41
N MET A 214 -17.90 -6.30 4.18
CA MET A 214 -17.89 -4.86 3.91
C MET A 214 -18.97 -4.15 4.74
N LYS A 215 -20.21 -4.62 4.70
CA LYS A 215 -21.34 -4.03 5.43
C LYS A 215 -21.11 -4.04 6.95
N ARG A 216 -20.61 -5.15 7.51
CA ARG A 216 -20.28 -5.24 8.93
C ARG A 216 -19.19 -4.23 9.34
N ARG A 217 -18.13 -4.14 8.52
CA ARG A 217 -17.02 -3.20 8.76
C ARG A 217 -17.47 -1.74 8.69
N LEU A 218 -18.26 -1.38 7.66
CA LEU A 218 -18.83 -0.05 7.52
C LEU A 218 -19.70 0.35 8.73
N GLY A 219 -20.48 -0.59 9.27
CA GLY A 219 -21.30 -0.35 10.46
C GLY A 219 -20.48 0.01 11.70
N ARG A 220 -19.31 -0.60 11.87
CA ARG A 220 -18.43 -0.41 13.03
C ARG A 220 -17.59 0.86 12.98
N ILE A 221 -17.59 1.64 11.90
CA ILE A 221 -16.84 2.90 11.81
C ILE A 221 -17.22 3.80 12.98
N LEU A 222 -16.23 4.26 13.74
CA LEU A 222 -16.41 5.27 14.79
C LEU A 222 -16.61 6.64 14.14
N ILE A 223 -17.77 7.28 14.39
CA ILE A 223 -18.07 8.60 13.81
C ILE A 223 -17.83 9.76 14.79
N GLY A 224 -17.87 9.48 16.08
CA GLY A 224 -17.70 10.47 17.15
C GLY A 224 -18.17 9.95 18.48
N TYR A 225 -18.38 10.88 19.40
CA TYR A 225 -18.82 10.58 20.77
C TYR A 225 -20.05 11.41 21.12
N THR A 226 -20.90 10.90 22.03
CA THR A 226 -21.97 11.69 22.64
C THR A 226 -21.37 12.71 23.60
N ARG A 227 -22.19 13.71 24.06
CA ARG A 227 -21.79 14.66 25.12
C ARG A 227 -21.43 13.93 26.41
N GLY A 228 -22.05 12.79 26.69
CA GLY A 228 -21.74 11.91 27.82
C GLY A 228 -20.50 11.05 27.64
N GLY A 229 -19.83 11.10 26.48
CA GLY A 229 -18.58 10.37 26.21
C GLY A 229 -18.74 8.95 25.64
N ARG A 230 -19.98 8.49 25.37
CA ARG A 230 -20.24 7.20 24.75
C ARG A 230 -19.80 7.25 23.26
N PRO A 231 -19.06 6.24 22.73
CA PRO A 231 -18.77 6.16 21.31
C PRO A 231 -20.04 5.94 20.48
N VAL A 232 -20.07 6.49 19.27
CA VAL A 232 -21.18 6.35 18.31
C VAL A 232 -20.61 5.81 16.99
N HIS A 233 -21.25 4.78 16.48
CA HIS A 233 -20.83 4.08 15.27
C HIS A 233 -21.75 4.39 14.08
N ALA A 234 -21.25 4.19 12.85
CA ALA A 234 -21.99 4.49 11.63
C ALA A 234 -23.32 3.73 11.49
N GLU A 235 -23.42 2.51 12.04
CA GLU A 235 -24.67 1.74 12.04
C GLU A 235 -25.81 2.42 12.79
N GLU A 236 -25.51 3.23 13.82
CA GLU A 236 -26.51 3.96 14.60
C GLU A 236 -27.21 5.06 13.78
N LEU A 237 -26.60 5.50 12.67
CA LEU A 237 -27.26 6.39 11.70
C LEU A 237 -28.24 5.67 10.77
N GLY A 238 -28.28 4.33 10.79
CA GLY A 238 -29.19 3.54 9.95
C GLY A 238 -28.85 3.50 8.46
N ALA A 239 -27.67 4.01 8.05
CA ALA A 239 -27.30 4.20 6.65
C ALA A 239 -26.31 3.18 6.08
N THR A 240 -25.92 2.16 6.85
CA THR A 240 -24.90 1.17 6.45
C THR A 240 -25.23 0.49 5.11
N GLY A 241 -26.51 0.23 4.85
CA GLY A 241 -26.97 -0.33 3.56
C GLY A 241 -26.66 0.59 2.38
N ALA A 242 -26.94 1.89 2.51
CA ALA A 242 -26.66 2.88 1.46
C ALA A 242 -25.16 3.03 1.20
N LEU A 243 -24.34 3.02 2.26
CA LEU A 243 -22.87 3.00 2.11
C LEU A 243 -22.40 1.74 1.35
N THR A 244 -22.94 0.57 1.69
CA THR A 244 -22.59 -0.70 1.03
C THR A 244 -22.99 -0.73 -0.45
N LEU A 245 -24.12 -0.14 -0.81
CA LEU A 245 -24.56 -0.03 -2.21
C LEU A 245 -23.52 0.66 -3.10
N LEU A 246 -22.84 1.69 -2.59
CA LEU A 246 -21.80 2.40 -3.33
C LEU A 246 -20.57 1.53 -3.61
N PHE A 247 -20.32 0.49 -2.82
CA PHE A 247 -19.23 -0.45 -3.01
C PHE A 247 -19.59 -1.68 -3.85
N LYS A 248 -20.82 -1.80 -4.36
CA LYS A 248 -21.30 -2.99 -5.08
C LYS A 248 -20.32 -3.47 -6.15
N ASP A 249 -19.79 -2.55 -6.96
CA ASP A 249 -18.85 -2.88 -8.02
C ASP A 249 -17.39 -2.68 -7.60
N ALA A 250 -17.12 -1.74 -6.70
CA ALA A 250 -15.77 -1.46 -6.20
C ALA A 250 -15.19 -2.61 -5.36
N VAL A 251 -15.99 -3.51 -4.79
CA VAL A 251 -15.51 -4.68 -4.04
C VAL A 251 -14.90 -5.76 -4.94
N LYS A 252 -15.20 -5.72 -6.25
CA LYS A 252 -14.70 -6.67 -7.24
C LYS A 252 -13.30 -6.28 -7.70
N PRO A 253 -12.29 -7.18 -7.67
CA PRO A 253 -10.95 -6.87 -8.19
C PRO A 253 -10.94 -6.56 -9.69
N ASN A 254 -10.07 -5.66 -10.10
CA ASN A 254 -9.89 -5.28 -11.51
C ASN A 254 -8.84 -6.17 -12.17
N LEU A 255 -9.20 -6.85 -13.24
CA LEU A 255 -8.32 -7.64 -14.08
C LEU A 255 -7.79 -6.78 -15.24
N VAL A 256 -6.48 -6.79 -15.42
CA VAL A 256 -5.72 -6.17 -16.50
C VAL A 256 -4.55 -7.08 -16.88
N GLN A 257 -3.54 -6.56 -17.59
CA GLN A 257 -2.36 -7.31 -18.02
C GLN A 257 -1.08 -6.47 -17.91
N THR A 258 0.06 -7.14 -17.90
CA THR A 258 1.35 -6.48 -18.13
C THR A 258 1.58 -6.25 -19.63
N ILE A 259 2.61 -5.50 -19.98
CA ILE A 259 3.04 -5.34 -21.40
C ILE A 259 3.30 -6.71 -22.06
N GLU A 260 3.80 -7.69 -21.33
CA GLU A 260 4.07 -9.05 -21.83
C GLU A 260 2.85 -9.97 -21.80
N GLY A 261 1.71 -9.49 -21.34
CA GLY A 261 0.45 -10.25 -21.29
C GLY A 261 0.31 -11.15 -20.06
N THR A 262 1.13 -10.99 -19.04
CA THR A 262 0.92 -11.62 -17.74
C THR A 262 -0.34 -11.04 -17.08
N PRO A 263 -1.28 -11.85 -16.58
CA PRO A 263 -2.45 -11.33 -15.88
C PRO A 263 -2.07 -10.50 -14.65
N ALA A 264 -2.79 -9.39 -14.45
CA ALA A 264 -2.59 -8.51 -13.30
C ALA A 264 -3.92 -8.12 -12.65
N LEU A 265 -3.96 -8.11 -11.33
CA LEU A 265 -5.06 -7.56 -10.53
C LEU A 265 -4.65 -6.23 -9.92
N ILE A 266 -5.43 -5.19 -10.17
CA ILE A 266 -5.26 -3.87 -9.56
C ILE A 266 -6.47 -3.60 -8.69
N HIS A 267 -6.29 -3.45 -7.36
CA HIS A 267 -7.43 -3.25 -6.48
C HIS A 267 -7.05 -2.61 -5.14
N GLY A 268 -7.70 -1.48 -4.84
CA GLY A 268 -7.46 -0.67 -3.65
C GLY A 268 -6.07 -0.04 -3.60
N GLY A 269 -5.90 1.02 -2.84
CA GLY A 269 -4.66 1.80 -2.81
C GLY A 269 -4.32 2.46 -1.47
N PRO A 270 -4.40 1.76 -0.32
CA PRO A 270 -4.15 2.36 0.98
C PRO A 270 -2.70 2.79 1.12
N PHE A 271 -2.45 3.97 1.73
CA PHE A 271 -1.09 4.43 2.01
C PHE A 271 -0.41 3.57 3.07
N ALA A 272 0.86 3.22 2.84
CA ALA A 272 1.63 2.36 3.73
C ALA A 272 2.17 3.04 4.99
N ASN A 273 2.16 4.36 5.06
CA ASN A 273 2.57 5.12 6.25
C ASN A 273 1.41 5.45 7.20
N ILE A 274 0.17 5.14 6.85
CA ILE A 274 -1.05 5.45 7.64
C ILE A 274 -1.99 4.25 7.72
N ALA A 275 -1.95 3.35 6.73
CA ALA A 275 -2.74 2.13 6.63
C ALA A 275 -1.83 0.96 6.27
N HIS A 276 -2.39 -0.20 5.95
CA HIS A 276 -1.59 -1.42 5.71
C HIS A 276 -0.83 -1.44 4.38
N GLY A 277 -1.08 -0.51 3.46
CA GLY A 277 -0.22 -0.23 2.30
C GLY A 277 -0.07 -1.35 1.25
N CYS A 278 -1.07 -2.21 1.09
CA CYS A 278 -1.05 -3.36 0.20
C CYS A 278 -2.31 -3.42 -0.66
N SER A 279 -2.28 -4.19 -1.74
CA SER A 279 -3.46 -4.58 -2.51
C SER A 279 -4.52 -5.26 -1.62
N SER A 280 -5.76 -5.35 -2.08
CA SER A 280 -6.86 -5.90 -1.29
C SER A 280 -6.70 -7.40 -0.98
N VAL A 281 -7.36 -7.84 0.10
CA VAL A 281 -7.53 -9.25 0.44
C VAL A 281 -8.28 -9.98 -0.67
N ALA A 282 -9.35 -9.38 -1.19
CA ALA A 282 -10.14 -9.94 -2.29
C ALA A 282 -9.28 -10.22 -3.53
N ALA A 283 -8.46 -9.26 -3.98
CA ALA A 283 -7.56 -9.47 -5.12
C ALA A 283 -6.50 -10.54 -4.84
N THR A 284 -5.91 -10.55 -3.65
CA THR A 284 -4.88 -11.55 -3.30
C THR A 284 -5.46 -12.95 -3.22
N LYS A 285 -6.63 -13.13 -2.60
CA LYS A 285 -7.32 -14.45 -2.54
C LYS A 285 -7.77 -14.91 -3.93
N ALA A 286 -8.28 -13.99 -4.77
CA ALA A 286 -8.61 -14.28 -6.16
C ALA A 286 -7.38 -14.74 -6.96
N ALA A 287 -6.26 -14.04 -6.83
CA ALA A 287 -5.01 -14.41 -7.47
C ALA A 287 -4.53 -15.80 -7.04
N LEU A 288 -4.54 -16.09 -5.74
CA LEU A 288 -4.12 -17.39 -5.18
C LEU A 288 -5.01 -18.55 -5.63
N SER A 289 -6.29 -18.29 -5.93
CA SER A 289 -7.20 -19.33 -6.45
C SER A 289 -7.01 -19.60 -7.94
N CYS A 290 -6.46 -18.65 -8.71
CA CYS A 290 -6.36 -18.72 -10.16
C CYS A 290 -4.97 -19.03 -10.70
N ALA A 291 -3.91 -18.89 -9.90
CA ALA A 291 -2.53 -19.03 -10.36
C ALA A 291 -1.66 -19.84 -9.41
N ASP A 292 -0.57 -20.42 -9.93
CA ASP A 292 0.40 -21.16 -9.12
C ASP A 292 1.37 -20.23 -8.39
N TYR A 293 1.63 -19.04 -8.97
CA TYR A 293 2.51 -18.01 -8.43
C TYR A 293 1.79 -16.67 -8.38
N VAL A 294 1.76 -16.06 -7.21
CA VAL A 294 1.16 -14.75 -6.98
C VAL A 294 2.23 -13.80 -6.48
N VAL A 295 2.54 -12.77 -7.26
CA VAL A 295 3.44 -11.69 -6.88
C VAL A 295 2.61 -10.52 -6.39
N THR A 296 2.90 -10.02 -5.19
CA THR A 296 2.26 -8.80 -4.65
C THR A 296 3.28 -7.89 -4.02
N GLU A 297 2.92 -6.64 -3.75
CA GLU A 297 3.85 -5.68 -3.14
C GLU A 297 3.31 -5.07 -1.86
N ALA A 298 4.23 -4.61 -1.02
CA ALA A 298 3.94 -3.74 0.12
C ALA A 298 4.63 -2.38 -0.05
N GLY A 299 3.93 -1.30 0.33
CA GLY A 299 4.41 0.07 0.14
C GLY A 299 5.61 0.42 1.02
N PHE A 300 6.49 1.29 0.54
CA PHE A 300 7.71 1.76 1.22
C PHE A 300 8.70 0.63 1.54
N GLY A 301 9.45 0.75 2.65
CA GLY A 301 10.40 -0.24 3.11
C GLY A 301 9.76 -1.40 3.86
N ALA A 302 10.54 -2.47 4.08
CA ALA A 302 10.07 -3.65 4.79
C ALA A 302 9.72 -3.36 6.26
N ASP A 303 10.29 -2.32 6.84
CA ASP A 303 9.99 -1.84 8.18
C ASP A 303 8.58 -1.25 8.33
N LEU A 304 7.96 -0.81 7.25
CA LEU A 304 6.60 -0.28 7.23
C LEU A 304 5.64 -1.19 6.48
N GLY A 305 5.88 -1.37 5.18
CA GLY A 305 4.95 -2.07 4.31
C GLY A 305 4.90 -3.57 4.57
N ALA A 306 6.05 -4.25 4.64
CA ALA A 306 6.06 -5.69 4.88
C ALA A 306 5.60 -6.03 6.29
N GLU A 307 6.01 -5.28 7.32
CA GLU A 307 5.51 -5.44 8.69
C GLU A 307 3.98 -5.42 8.72
N LYS A 308 3.36 -4.40 8.11
CA LYS A 308 1.89 -4.29 8.06
C LYS A 308 1.21 -5.34 7.17
N PHE A 309 1.88 -5.75 6.10
CA PHE A 309 1.40 -6.88 5.30
C PHE A 309 1.30 -8.15 6.15
N PHE A 310 2.30 -8.42 6.99
CA PHE A 310 2.33 -9.59 7.86
C PHE A 310 1.38 -9.44 9.06
N ASP A 311 1.56 -8.40 9.85
CA ASP A 311 0.86 -8.24 11.14
C ASP A 311 -0.59 -7.75 11.00
N ILE A 312 -0.94 -7.10 9.89
CA ILE A 312 -2.33 -6.65 9.64
C ILE A 312 -2.99 -7.53 8.59
N LYS A 313 -2.54 -7.48 7.33
CA LYS A 313 -3.24 -8.13 6.22
C LYS A 313 -3.22 -9.66 6.33
N CYS A 314 -2.05 -10.25 6.52
CA CYS A 314 -1.94 -11.72 6.63
C CYS A 314 -2.67 -12.24 7.85
N ARG A 315 -2.51 -11.58 9.00
CA ARG A 315 -3.23 -11.92 10.23
C ARG A 315 -4.74 -11.90 10.05
N LEU A 316 -5.31 -10.81 9.52
CA LEU A 316 -6.76 -10.64 9.39
C LEU A 316 -7.38 -11.52 8.31
N ALA A 317 -6.62 -11.86 7.26
CA ALA A 317 -7.10 -12.61 6.11
C ALA A 317 -6.74 -14.10 6.09
N GLY A 318 -5.95 -14.57 7.08
CA GLY A 318 -5.45 -15.94 7.12
C GLY A 318 -4.49 -16.26 5.96
N LEU A 319 -3.70 -15.27 5.53
CA LEU A 319 -2.70 -15.44 4.47
C LEU A 319 -1.32 -15.76 5.08
N ALA A 320 -0.52 -16.53 4.33
CA ALA A 320 0.86 -16.82 4.67
C ALA A 320 1.73 -16.68 3.42
N PRO A 321 2.70 -15.76 3.40
CA PRO A 321 3.63 -15.66 2.27
C PRO A 321 4.64 -16.81 2.29
N ASP A 322 5.02 -17.27 1.09
CA ASP A 322 5.97 -18.36 0.89
C ASP A 322 7.41 -17.83 0.68
N ALA A 323 7.57 -16.63 0.13
CA ALA A 323 8.86 -15.98 -0.06
C ALA A 323 8.72 -14.45 -0.08
N VAL A 324 9.83 -13.76 0.19
CA VAL A 324 9.94 -12.29 0.13
C VAL A 324 11.06 -11.88 -0.80
N VAL A 325 10.81 -10.87 -1.62
CA VAL A 325 11.83 -10.19 -2.41
C VAL A 325 12.07 -8.80 -1.83
N ILE A 326 13.30 -8.50 -1.42
CA ILE A 326 13.71 -7.19 -0.92
C ILE A 326 14.42 -6.45 -2.05
N VAL A 327 13.80 -5.41 -2.57
CA VAL A 327 14.40 -4.56 -3.61
C VAL A 327 15.41 -3.61 -2.97
N ALA A 328 16.62 -3.61 -3.47
CA ALA A 328 17.68 -2.71 -3.08
C ALA A 328 18.30 -2.02 -4.32
N THR A 329 18.78 -0.80 -4.16
CA THR A 329 19.55 -0.08 -5.18
C THR A 329 20.88 0.38 -4.62
N VAL A 330 21.93 0.34 -5.41
CA VAL A 330 23.25 0.87 -5.05
C VAL A 330 23.12 2.34 -4.61
N ARG A 331 22.35 3.14 -5.33
CA ARG A 331 22.12 4.56 -5.02
C ARG A 331 21.48 4.77 -3.64
N ALA A 332 20.42 4.00 -3.31
CA ALA A 332 19.77 4.13 -2.01
C ALA A 332 20.70 3.71 -0.87
N LEU A 333 21.49 2.66 -1.06
CA LEU A 333 22.45 2.23 -0.04
C LEU A 333 23.59 3.24 0.11
N LYS A 334 24.14 3.81 -0.98
CA LYS A 334 25.11 4.89 -0.87
C LYS A 334 24.56 6.10 -0.09
N MET A 335 23.30 6.49 -0.35
CA MET A 335 22.66 7.57 0.38
C MET A 335 22.49 7.22 1.87
N ASN A 336 22.05 6.00 2.20
CA ASN A 336 21.99 5.49 3.57
C ASN A 336 23.37 5.43 4.25
N GLY A 337 24.44 5.30 3.48
CA GLY A 337 25.84 5.36 3.94
C GLY A 337 26.44 6.76 3.99
N GLY A 338 25.63 7.82 3.78
CA GLY A 338 26.01 9.21 3.92
C GLY A 338 26.55 9.88 2.65
N ALA A 339 26.40 9.26 1.46
CA ALA A 339 26.72 9.91 0.20
C ALA A 339 25.72 11.02 -0.13
N ALA A 340 26.20 12.15 -0.64
CA ALA A 340 25.34 13.25 -1.07
C ALA A 340 24.52 12.85 -2.31
N LYS A 341 23.31 13.41 -2.45
CA LYS A 341 22.42 13.13 -3.57
C LYS A 341 23.05 13.41 -4.94
N SER A 342 23.90 14.45 -5.03
CA SER A 342 24.65 14.80 -6.25
C SER A 342 25.64 13.73 -6.68
N ASP A 343 26.15 12.91 -5.75
CA ASP A 343 27.28 12.01 -5.94
C ASP A 343 26.87 10.54 -6.09
N LEU A 344 25.56 10.26 -6.07
CA LEU A 344 25.03 8.90 -6.15
C LEU A 344 25.34 8.18 -7.48
N GLY A 345 25.63 8.92 -8.55
CA GLY A 345 26.07 8.38 -9.83
C GLY A 345 27.56 8.04 -9.91
N THR A 346 28.36 8.38 -8.89
CA THR A 346 29.81 8.13 -8.85
C THR A 346 30.08 6.92 -7.95
N GLU A 347 31.03 6.06 -8.34
CA GLU A 347 31.43 4.91 -7.53
C GLU A 347 31.86 5.33 -6.12
N ASN A 348 31.29 4.66 -5.12
CA ASN A 348 31.63 4.89 -3.71
C ASN A 348 31.40 3.64 -2.85
N LEU A 349 32.39 2.74 -2.86
CA LEU A 349 32.36 1.47 -2.13
C LEU A 349 32.26 1.66 -0.60
N ASP A 350 32.87 2.71 -0.05
CA ASP A 350 32.84 2.98 1.39
C ASP A 350 31.45 3.43 1.85
N ALA A 351 30.80 4.31 1.10
CA ALA A 351 29.41 4.68 1.39
C ALA A 351 28.47 3.47 1.23
N LEU A 352 28.68 2.66 0.19
CA LEU A 352 27.91 1.43 -0.03
C LEU A 352 28.05 0.45 1.14
N ARG A 353 29.28 0.21 1.63
CA ARG A 353 29.51 -0.65 2.81
C ARG A 353 28.81 -0.14 4.06
N ARG A 354 28.90 1.15 4.36
CA ARG A 354 28.18 1.74 5.50
C ARG A 354 26.67 1.62 5.35
N GLY A 355 26.16 1.91 4.16
CA GLY A 355 24.71 1.89 3.89
C GLY A 355 24.13 0.49 3.82
N ALA A 356 24.93 -0.53 3.54
CA ALA A 356 24.49 -1.93 3.55
C ALA A 356 23.91 -2.37 4.90
N ALA A 357 24.27 -1.72 6.02
CA ALA A 357 23.64 -1.95 7.33
C ALA A 357 22.11 -1.71 7.32
N ASN A 358 21.60 -0.85 6.42
CA ASN A 358 20.17 -0.67 6.21
C ASN A 358 19.53 -1.94 5.62
N LEU A 359 20.12 -2.48 4.56
CA LEU A 359 19.66 -3.73 3.95
C LEU A 359 19.76 -4.92 4.90
N GLU A 360 20.88 -5.02 5.65
CA GLU A 360 21.08 -6.04 6.69
C GLU A 360 19.91 -6.05 7.68
N LYS A 361 19.51 -4.88 8.19
CA LYS A 361 18.37 -4.77 9.11
C LYS A 361 17.05 -5.20 8.46
N HIS A 362 16.82 -4.90 7.19
CA HIS A 362 15.63 -5.36 6.46
C HIS A 362 15.61 -6.87 6.28
N ILE A 363 16.76 -7.50 5.97
CA ILE A 363 16.88 -8.97 5.89
C ILE A 363 16.57 -9.61 7.26
N GLU A 364 17.17 -9.08 8.34
CA GLU A 364 16.88 -9.52 9.71
C GLU A 364 15.38 -9.42 10.05
N ASN A 365 14.75 -8.30 9.66
CA ASN A 365 13.33 -8.07 9.91
C ASN A 365 12.45 -9.13 9.23
N ILE A 366 12.72 -9.46 7.97
CA ILE A 366 11.97 -10.53 7.27
C ILE A 366 12.20 -11.88 7.92
N GLY A 367 13.43 -12.18 8.35
CA GLY A 367 13.76 -13.41 9.07
C GLY A 367 12.94 -13.62 10.35
N LYS A 368 12.55 -12.52 11.04
CA LYS A 368 11.71 -12.56 12.25
C LYS A 368 10.27 -13.04 11.98
N PHE A 369 9.82 -12.99 10.76
CA PHE A 369 8.52 -13.54 10.35
C PHE A 369 8.61 -14.98 9.83
N GLY A 370 9.83 -15.57 9.80
CA GLY A 370 10.04 -16.95 9.38
C GLY A 370 9.85 -17.22 7.89
N VAL A 371 10.05 -16.21 7.03
CA VAL A 371 9.87 -16.31 5.58
C VAL A 371 11.21 -16.18 4.85
N PRO A 372 11.52 -17.07 3.88
CA PRO A 372 12.73 -16.96 3.07
C PRO A 372 12.79 -15.64 2.28
N ALA A 373 13.96 -15.00 2.24
CA ALA A 373 14.18 -13.74 1.54
C ALA A 373 15.20 -13.86 0.40
N VAL A 374 14.93 -13.15 -0.71
CA VAL A 374 15.83 -12.92 -1.85
C VAL A 374 16.00 -11.41 -2.00
N VAL A 375 17.23 -10.95 -2.28
CA VAL A 375 17.49 -9.54 -2.55
C VAL A 375 17.51 -9.30 -4.06
N ALA A 376 16.61 -8.44 -4.55
CA ALA A 376 16.65 -7.97 -5.93
C ALA A 376 17.46 -6.67 -6.01
N VAL A 377 18.62 -6.72 -6.62
CA VAL A 377 19.43 -5.53 -6.91
C VAL A 377 18.89 -4.90 -8.19
N ASN A 378 18.11 -3.83 -8.05
CA ASN A 378 17.59 -3.09 -9.21
C ASN A 378 18.73 -2.24 -9.81
N VAL A 379 19.27 -2.71 -10.93
CA VAL A 379 20.49 -2.16 -11.57
C VAL A 379 20.17 -0.89 -12.35
N PHE A 380 20.99 0.12 -12.15
CA PHE A 380 20.95 1.38 -12.90
C PHE A 380 22.21 1.55 -13.77
N PRO A 381 22.12 2.28 -14.90
CA PRO A 381 23.27 2.48 -15.81
C PRO A 381 24.52 3.12 -15.17
N THR A 382 24.36 3.75 -14.01
CA THR A 382 25.45 4.37 -13.25
C THR A 382 26.11 3.46 -12.23
N ASP A 383 25.56 2.27 -12.01
CA ASP A 383 26.10 1.32 -11.02
C ASP A 383 27.33 0.64 -11.61
N THR A 384 28.42 0.58 -10.85
CA THR A 384 29.68 -0.05 -11.31
C THR A 384 29.70 -1.54 -10.95
N GLU A 385 30.49 -2.30 -11.71
CA GLU A 385 30.65 -3.73 -11.42
C GLU A 385 31.22 -4.00 -10.02
N ALA A 386 32.13 -3.11 -9.55
CA ALA A 386 32.67 -3.21 -8.20
C ALA A 386 31.61 -2.99 -7.11
N GLU A 387 30.67 -2.07 -7.31
CA GLU A 387 29.56 -1.82 -6.39
C GLU A 387 28.58 -3.00 -6.37
N LEU A 388 28.23 -3.53 -7.54
CA LEU A 388 27.34 -4.70 -7.65
C LEU A 388 27.95 -5.94 -7.01
N ALA A 389 29.21 -6.25 -7.31
CA ALA A 389 29.92 -7.38 -6.71
C ALA A 389 30.05 -7.28 -5.19
N LEU A 390 30.32 -6.07 -4.67
CA LEU A 390 30.35 -5.81 -3.23
C LEU A 390 29.00 -6.08 -2.58
N LEU A 391 27.90 -5.67 -3.20
CA LEU A 391 26.56 -5.89 -2.65
C LEU A 391 26.19 -7.37 -2.66
N GLU A 392 26.52 -8.10 -3.71
CA GLU A 392 26.34 -9.55 -3.80
C GLU A 392 27.13 -10.29 -2.70
N GLU A 393 28.39 -9.91 -2.47
CA GLU A 393 29.22 -10.46 -1.39
C GLU A 393 28.61 -10.20 0.00
N LEU A 394 28.15 -8.97 0.24
CA LEU A 394 27.53 -8.60 1.52
C LEU A 394 26.26 -9.43 1.79
N CYS A 395 25.39 -9.56 0.79
CA CYS A 395 24.16 -10.36 0.90
C CYS A 395 24.44 -11.85 1.09
N ALA A 396 25.44 -12.40 0.41
CA ALA A 396 25.84 -13.79 0.58
C ALA A 396 26.26 -14.10 2.01
N ARG A 397 26.97 -13.19 2.68
CA ARG A 397 27.34 -13.32 4.09
C ARG A 397 26.13 -13.29 5.05
N LEU A 398 25.05 -12.64 4.66
CA LEU A 398 23.80 -12.56 5.42
C LEU A 398 22.84 -13.74 5.16
N GLY A 399 23.24 -14.68 4.28
CA GLY A 399 22.41 -15.82 3.91
C GLY A 399 21.18 -15.45 3.04
N ALA A 400 21.14 -14.25 2.48
CA ALA A 400 20.10 -13.79 1.56
C ALA A 400 20.70 -13.61 0.17
N PRO A 401 20.38 -14.49 -0.81
CA PRO A 401 20.97 -14.38 -2.15
C PRO A 401 20.56 -13.05 -2.80
N ALA A 402 21.55 -12.32 -3.32
CA ALA A 402 21.33 -11.11 -4.10
C ALA A 402 21.40 -11.42 -5.60
N VAL A 403 20.44 -10.92 -6.35
CA VAL A 403 20.34 -11.14 -7.79
C VAL A 403 20.11 -9.80 -8.50
N ARG A 404 20.87 -9.58 -9.56
CA ARG A 404 20.71 -8.39 -10.42
C ARG A 404 19.40 -8.46 -11.17
N SER A 405 18.70 -7.34 -11.21
CA SER A 405 17.42 -7.18 -11.88
C SER A 405 17.50 -6.01 -12.85
N GLU A 406 17.29 -6.27 -14.14
CA GLU A 406 17.29 -5.29 -15.22
C GLU A 406 15.91 -5.17 -15.87
N VAL A 407 14.85 -5.46 -15.12
CA VAL A 407 13.47 -5.55 -15.63
C VAL A 407 12.96 -4.24 -16.22
N TRP A 408 13.45 -3.10 -15.73
CA TRP A 408 13.08 -1.81 -16.32
C TRP A 408 13.48 -1.72 -17.79
N ALA A 409 14.69 -2.16 -18.12
CA ALA A 409 15.25 -2.07 -19.48
C ALA A 409 14.86 -3.24 -20.39
N LYS A 410 14.63 -4.43 -19.82
CA LYS A 410 14.50 -5.70 -20.56
C LYS A 410 13.17 -6.45 -20.30
N GLY A 411 12.25 -5.87 -19.51
CA GLY A 411 11.03 -6.57 -19.12
C GLY A 411 11.30 -7.86 -18.35
N GLY A 412 10.47 -8.88 -18.55
CA GLY A 412 10.62 -10.18 -17.91
C GLY A 412 11.94 -10.89 -18.19
N GLU A 413 12.57 -10.66 -19.35
CA GLU A 413 13.91 -11.21 -19.66
C GLU A 413 14.95 -10.75 -18.64
N GLY A 414 14.92 -9.46 -18.25
CA GLY A 414 15.82 -8.91 -17.23
C GLY A 414 15.57 -9.41 -15.82
N GLY A 415 14.51 -10.19 -15.60
CA GLY A 415 14.11 -10.78 -14.33
C GLY A 415 14.31 -12.30 -14.21
N LEU A 416 14.79 -12.99 -15.25
CA LEU A 416 14.87 -14.46 -15.26
C LEU A 416 15.71 -15.01 -14.10
N ALA A 417 16.89 -14.44 -13.86
CA ALA A 417 17.74 -14.86 -12.74
C ALA A 417 17.06 -14.62 -11.36
N LEU A 418 16.29 -13.54 -11.23
CA LEU A 418 15.50 -13.27 -10.02
C LEU A 418 14.38 -14.31 -9.87
N ALA A 419 13.71 -14.67 -10.96
CA ALA A 419 12.69 -15.73 -10.95
C ALA A 419 13.24 -17.08 -10.51
N ASP A 420 14.45 -17.45 -10.99
CA ASP A 420 15.15 -18.67 -10.56
C ASP A 420 15.49 -18.66 -9.07
N ALA A 421 15.97 -17.54 -8.56
CA ALA A 421 16.29 -17.39 -7.14
C ALA A 421 15.03 -17.44 -6.25
N VAL A 422 13.93 -16.84 -6.70
CA VAL A 422 12.64 -16.91 -6.01
C VAL A 422 12.09 -18.35 -6.02
N ASP A 423 12.16 -19.06 -7.18
CA ASP A 423 11.74 -20.46 -7.25
C ASP A 423 12.58 -21.36 -6.32
N ALA A 424 13.87 -21.07 -6.18
CA ALA A 424 14.73 -21.76 -5.21
C ALA A 424 14.34 -21.45 -3.75
N ALA A 425 14.00 -20.21 -3.45
CA ALA A 425 13.52 -19.81 -2.12
C ALA A 425 12.17 -20.48 -1.76
N LEU A 426 11.27 -20.60 -2.74
CA LEU A 426 9.96 -21.27 -2.57
C LEU A 426 10.04 -22.78 -2.29
N ARG A 427 11.21 -23.41 -2.51
CA ARG A 427 11.46 -24.81 -2.13
C ARG A 427 11.88 -24.96 -0.67
N GLN A 428 12.24 -23.86 -0.02
CA GLN A 428 12.53 -23.85 1.41
C GLN A 428 11.23 -23.79 2.20
N PRO A 429 11.14 -24.42 3.37
CA PRO A 429 9.95 -24.31 4.21
C PRO A 429 9.83 -22.88 4.74
N ALA A 430 8.68 -22.25 4.51
CA ALA A 430 8.30 -21.00 5.18
C ALA A 430 7.57 -21.34 6.48
N HIS A 431 7.96 -20.71 7.58
CA HIS A 431 7.36 -20.87 8.91
C HIS A 431 6.76 -19.53 9.35
N PHE A 432 5.93 -18.95 8.47
CA PHE A 432 5.33 -17.63 8.70
C PHE A 432 4.60 -17.55 10.03
N HIS A 433 4.90 -16.53 10.80
CA HIS A 433 4.18 -16.15 12.02
C HIS A 433 4.18 -14.62 12.18
N PRO A 434 3.12 -14.05 12.75
CA PRO A 434 3.08 -12.64 13.13
C PRO A 434 4.11 -12.30 14.20
N LEU A 435 4.53 -11.04 14.26
CA LEU A 435 5.58 -10.57 15.18
C LEU A 435 5.17 -10.63 16.65
N TYR A 436 3.88 -10.49 16.94
CA TYR A 436 3.34 -10.45 18.30
C TYR A 436 1.98 -11.16 18.38
N ASP A 437 1.61 -11.60 19.58
CA ASP A 437 0.31 -12.19 19.84
C ASP A 437 -0.80 -11.12 19.86
N ALA A 438 -1.97 -11.44 19.33
CA ALA A 438 -3.10 -10.53 19.24
C ALA A 438 -3.62 -10.07 20.61
N GLU A 439 -3.52 -10.94 21.61
CA GLU A 439 -4.02 -10.73 22.98
C GLU A 439 -3.18 -9.74 23.80
N LYS A 440 -1.95 -9.42 23.36
CA LYS A 440 -1.10 -8.45 24.07
C LYS A 440 -1.76 -7.06 24.11
N PRO A 441 -1.51 -6.26 25.17
CA PRO A 441 -1.90 -4.87 25.21
C PRO A 441 -1.34 -4.07 24.01
N ILE A 442 -2.08 -3.08 23.52
CA ILE A 442 -1.67 -2.25 22.37
C ILE A 442 -0.29 -1.63 22.58
N ALA A 443 0.00 -1.13 23.80
CA ALA A 443 1.31 -0.55 24.12
C ALA A 443 2.46 -1.56 23.97
N GLU A 444 2.26 -2.81 24.36
CA GLU A 444 3.27 -3.87 24.21
C GLU A 444 3.49 -4.26 22.74
N LYS A 445 2.42 -4.25 21.91
CA LYS A 445 2.53 -4.47 20.47
C LYS A 445 3.38 -3.37 19.82
N ILE A 446 3.12 -2.11 20.18
CA ILE A 446 3.89 -0.94 19.72
C ILE A 446 5.37 -1.08 20.15
N GLU A 447 5.62 -1.43 21.41
CA GLU A 447 6.96 -1.64 21.93
C GLU A 447 7.68 -2.79 21.19
N THR A 448 6.98 -3.89 20.90
CA THR A 448 7.52 -5.02 20.13
C THR A 448 7.93 -4.59 18.72
N ILE A 449 7.06 -3.88 17.98
CA ILE A 449 7.39 -3.38 16.65
C ILE A 449 8.59 -2.42 16.71
N ALA A 450 8.60 -1.49 17.66
CA ALA A 450 9.67 -0.50 17.79
C ALA A 450 11.03 -1.15 18.06
N ARG A 451 11.11 -2.13 18.97
CA ARG A 451 12.35 -2.83 19.29
C ARG A 451 12.78 -3.79 18.19
N GLU A 452 11.87 -4.65 17.78
CA GLU A 452 12.21 -5.75 16.89
C GLU A 452 12.42 -5.28 15.44
N ILE A 453 11.53 -4.44 14.92
CA ILE A 453 11.57 -4.00 13.52
C ILE A 453 12.43 -2.74 13.34
N TYR A 454 12.28 -1.75 14.23
CA TYR A 454 13.01 -0.48 14.07
C TYR A 454 14.37 -0.48 14.75
N GLY A 455 14.58 -1.34 15.76
CA GLY A 455 15.81 -1.35 16.55
C GLY A 455 15.88 -0.19 17.56
N ALA A 456 14.72 0.33 17.98
CA ALA A 456 14.62 1.36 19.00
C ALA A 456 14.89 0.81 20.40
N ASP A 457 15.37 1.67 21.31
CA ASP A 457 15.57 1.31 22.74
C ASP A 457 14.24 1.24 23.51
N GLY A 458 13.15 1.77 22.92
CA GLY A 458 11.82 1.73 23.51
C GLY A 458 10.90 2.77 22.91
N VAL A 459 9.73 2.93 23.55
CA VAL A 459 8.67 3.84 23.10
C VAL A 459 8.32 4.83 24.21
N ASP A 460 8.08 6.08 23.80
CA ASP A 460 7.53 7.12 24.65
C ASP A 460 6.14 7.50 24.15
N PHE A 461 5.21 7.69 25.07
CA PHE A 461 3.85 8.12 24.76
C PHE A 461 3.63 9.52 25.32
N THR A 462 3.14 10.45 24.49
CA THR A 462 2.65 11.75 24.98
C THR A 462 1.43 11.56 25.88
N ASP A 463 1.08 12.57 26.67
CA ASP A 463 -0.10 12.49 27.52
C ASP A 463 -1.41 12.34 26.70
N ALA A 464 -1.46 12.94 25.51
CA ALA A 464 -2.55 12.74 24.57
C ALA A 464 -2.63 11.28 24.10
N ALA A 465 -1.51 10.68 23.71
CA ALA A 465 -1.46 9.29 23.29
C ALA A 465 -1.82 8.31 24.41
N LYS A 466 -1.39 8.57 25.67
CA LYS A 466 -1.79 7.75 26.84
C LYS A 466 -3.30 7.77 27.08
N LYS A 467 -3.91 8.96 26.96
CA LYS A 467 -5.37 9.09 27.11
C LYS A 467 -6.10 8.34 25.99
N GLN A 468 -5.64 8.49 24.74
CA GLN A 468 -6.23 7.80 23.60
C GLN A 468 -6.02 6.28 23.66
N LEU A 469 -4.89 5.80 24.21
CA LEU A 469 -4.68 4.38 24.45
C LEU A 469 -5.75 3.78 25.36
N ALA A 470 -6.10 4.47 26.45
CA ALA A 470 -7.20 4.05 27.31
C ALA A 470 -8.58 4.11 26.61
N GLU A 471 -8.77 5.04 25.65
CA GLU A 471 -9.97 5.07 24.82
C GLU A 471 -10.04 3.85 23.87
N MET A 472 -8.89 3.37 23.32
CA MET A 472 -8.84 2.15 22.48
C MET A 472 -9.27 0.91 23.29
N ASP A 473 -8.82 0.78 24.52
CA ASP A 473 -9.23 -0.31 25.41
C ASP A 473 -10.74 -0.26 25.71
N ALA A 474 -11.30 0.95 25.95
CA ALA A 474 -12.73 1.15 26.15
C ALA A 474 -13.57 0.85 24.88
N LEU A 475 -13.00 0.98 23.69
CA LEU A 475 -13.60 0.59 22.42
C LEU A 475 -13.49 -0.92 22.13
N GLY A 476 -12.85 -1.70 23.00
CA GLY A 476 -12.65 -3.13 22.81
C GLY A 476 -11.63 -3.47 21.72
N MET A 477 -10.68 -2.58 21.45
CA MET A 477 -9.69 -2.75 20.39
C MET A 477 -8.37 -3.39 20.87
N THR A 478 -8.30 -3.91 22.07
CA THR A 478 -7.07 -4.48 22.64
C THR A 478 -6.48 -5.59 21.77
N GLU A 479 -7.30 -6.45 21.19
CA GLU A 479 -6.85 -7.58 20.36
C GLU A 479 -6.56 -7.20 18.91
N THR A 480 -6.83 -5.95 18.50
CA THR A 480 -6.58 -5.53 17.12
C THR A 480 -5.09 -5.31 16.84
N PRO A 481 -4.62 -5.52 15.60
CA PRO A 481 -3.26 -5.20 15.22
C PRO A 481 -3.00 -3.69 15.24
N VAL A 482 -1.72 -3.33 15.28
CA VAL A 482 -1.25 -1.94 15.30
C VAL A 482 -0.70 -1.55 13.93
N CYS A 483 -1.11 -0.39 13.44
CA CYS A 483 -0.56 0.27 12.26
C CYS A 483 0.34 1.43 12.72
N MET A 484 1.65 1.23 12.69
CA MET A 484 2.61 2.29 12.98
C MET A 484 2.67 3.29 11.83
N ALA A 485 2.28 4.54 12.10
CA ALA A 485 2.35 5.65 11.15
C ALA A 485 3.60 6.50 11.43
N LYS A 486 4.67 6.30 10.65
CA LYS A 486 5.94 7.00 10.79
C LYS A 486 6.52 7.42 9.44
N THR A 487 7.63 8.18 9.47
CA THR A 487 8.41 8.47 8.27
C THR A 487 8.87 7.19 7.58
N GLN A 488 8.83 7.17 6.26
CA GLN A 488 9.31 6.05 5.44
C GLN A 488 10.83 6.07 5.22
N TYR A 489 11.51 7.16 5.54
CA TYR A 489 12.93 7.38 5.18
C TYR A 489 13.93 6.84 6.19
N SER A 490 13.49 6.39 7.35
CA SER A 490 14.34 5.91 8.44
C SER A 490 13.64 4.83 9.24
N PHE A 491 14.38 3.95 9.91
CA PHE A 491 13.84 3.09 10.97
C PHE A 491 13.33 3.91 12.17
N SER A 492 13.93 5.06 12.46
CA SER A 492 13.47 6.00 13.47
C SER A 492 12.24 6.80 13.02
N ASP A 493 11.59 7.51 13.94
CA ASP A 493 10.59 8.55 13.65
C ASP A 493 11.21 9.89 13.21
N ASN A 494 12.55 9.99 13.22
CA ASN A 494 13.31 11.11 12.68
C ASN A 494 13.86 10.78 11.28
N PRO A 495 13.36 11.43 10.21
CA PRO A 495 13.78 11.14 8.83
C PRO A 495 15.25 11.47 8.52
N ALA A 496 15.94 12.21 9.39
CA ALA A 496 17.36 12.52 9.21
C ALA A 496 18.32 11.41 9.67
N LEU A 497 17.83 10.44 10.44
CA LEU A 497 18.63 9.31 10.91
C LEU A 497 18.63 8.20 9.87
N LEU A 498 19.54 8.27 8.91
CA LEU A 498 19.67 7.31 7.80
C LEU A 498 20.43 6.04 8.23
N GLY A 499 20.43 5.03 7.34
CA GLY A 499 21.16 3.78 7.54
C GLY A 499 20.49 2.86 8.56
N ARG A 500 21.24 2.44 9.58
CA ARG A 500 20.76 1.63 10.71
C ARG A 500 21.01 2.40 12.01
N PRO A 501 20.12 3.35 12.36
CA PRO A 501 20.28 4.12 13.60
C PRO A 501 20.18 3.24 14.84
N SER A 502 20.83 3.65 15.93
CA SER A 502 20.78 3.04 17.25
C SER A 502 20.72 4.12 18.34
N GLY A 503 20.36 3.75 19.56
CA GLY A 503 20.30 4.71 20.68
C GLY A 503 19.14 5.71 20.55
N PHE A 504 18.03 5.33 19.92
CA PHE A 504 16.86 6.18 19.75
C PHE A 504 15.61 5.54 20.35
N ARG A 505 14.61 6.37 20.62
CA ARG A 505 13.28 5.94 21.06
C ARG A 505 12.23 6.45 20.09
N ILE A 506 11.14 5.71 19.93
CA ILE A 506 9.99 6.13 19.12
C ILE A 506 9.02 6.92 20.00
N THR A 507 8.56 8.07 19.52
CA THR A 507 7.55 8.87 20.23
C THR A 507 6.19 8.73 19.58
N VAL A 508 5.25 8.04 20.25
CA VAL A 508 3.84 8.01 19.85
C VAL A 508 3.17 9.29 20.32
N ARG A 509 2.71 10.11 19.37
CA ARG A 509 2.09 11.42 19.64
C ARG A 509 0.59 11.35 19.76
N GLU A 510 -0.04 10.52 18.97
CA GLU A 510 -1.48 10.38 18.83
C GLU A 510 -1.84 8.94 18.47
N MET A 511 -3.00 8.49 18.92
CA MET A 511 -3.59 7.19 18.56
C MET A 511 -4.93 7.42 17.88
N ARG A 512 -5.27 6.60 16.89
CA ARG A 512 -6.57 6.65 16.22
C ARG A 512 -7.17 5.27 16.08
N ALA A 513 -8.47 5.15 16.35
CA ALA A 513 -9.22 3.93 16.14
C ALA A 513 -9.67 3.84 14.68
N SER A 514 -9.36 2.73 14.01
CA SER A 514 -9.96 2.32 12.73
C SER A 514 -10.85 1.11 13.01
N CYS A 515 -11.98 1.35 13.67
CA CYS A 515 -12.87 0.30 14.21
C CYS A 515 -13.46 -0.59 13.10
N GLY A 516 -13.82 0.00 11.97
CA GLY A 516 -14.36 -0.72 10.81
C GLY A 516 -13.27 -1.53 10.09
N ALA A 517 -12.09 -0.96 9.91
CA ALA A 517 -10.95 -1.67 9.32
C ALA A 517 -10.38 -2.74 10.26
N GLY A 518 -10.49 -2.54 11.59
CA GLY A 518 -10.07 -3.49 12.60
C GLY A 518 -8.57 -3.40 12.93
N PHE A 519 -8.03 -2.18 13.05
CA PHE A 519 -6.68 -1.92 13.55
C PHE A 519 -6.60 -0.55 14.25
N VAL A 520 -5.58 -0.38 15.08
CA VAL A 520 -5.26 0.90 15.74
C VAL A 520 -4.11 1.56 15.02
N VAL A 521 -4.21 2.88 14.75
CA VAL A 521 -3.13 3.67 14.16
C VAL A 521 -2.37 4.40 15.26
N ALA A 522 -1.06 4.15 15.37
CA ALA A 522 -0.16 4.86 16.27
C ALA A 522 0.68 5.87 15.46
N LEU A 523 0.41 7.17 15.63
CA LEU A 523 1.08 8.23 14.90
C LEU A 523 2.35 8.67 15.61
N THR A 524 3.46 8.59 14.90
CA THR A 524 4.78 9.07 15.33
C THR A 524 5.24 10.18 14.38
N GLY A 525 5.91 11.20 14.88
CA GLY A 525 6.35 12.30 14.02
C GLY A 525 5.20 13.06 13.33
N ASN A 526 5.51 13.74 12.23
CA ASN A 526 4.54 14.54 11.46
C ASN A 526 4.04 13.77 10.23
N VAL A 527 3.13 12.83 10.44
CA VAL A 527 2.47 12.12 9.34
C VAL A 527 1.21 12.87 8.95
N LEU A 528 1.12 13.28 7.68
CA LEU A 528 0.00 14.06 7.16
C LEU A 528 -0.97 13.16 6.39
N THR A 529 -2.24 13.20 6.77
CA THR A 529 -3.34 12.51 6.09
C THR A 529 -3.89 13.26 4.89
N MET A 530 -3.52 14.54 4.73
CA MET A 530 -3.75 15.36 3.54
C MET A 530 -2.41 15.96 3.09
N PRO A 531 -1.73 15.36 2.11
CA PRO A 531 -0.51 15.90 1.53
C PRO A 531 -0.75 17.26 0.87
N GLY A 532 0.30 18.07 0.75
CA GLY A 532 0.25 19.30 -0.04
C GLY A 532 0.95 19.11 -1.38
N LEU A 533 0.57 19.89 -2.37
CA LEU A 533 1.32 19.98 -3.62
C LEU A 533 2.74 20.53 -3.36
N PRO A 534 3.76 20.03 -4.08
CA PRO A 534 5.12 20.57 -4.02
C PRO A 534 5.21 21.93 -4.71
N LYS A 535 6.38 22.57 -4.67
CA LYS A 535 6.60 23.87 -5.34
C LYS A 535 6.35 23.78 -6.85
N VAL A 536 6.72 22.69 -7.48
CA VAL A 536 6.45 22.38 -8.89
C VAL A 536 5.74 21.02 -8.92
N PRO A 537 4.40 20.99 -9.00
CA PRO A 537 3.66 19.74 -9.10
C PRO A 537 3.87 19.06 -10.47
N ALA A 538 3.80 17.74 -10.52
CA ALA A 538 3.85 16.97 -11.77
C ALA A 538 2.78 17.43 -12.77
N ALA A 539 1.62 17.83 -12.30
CA ALA A 539 0.52 18.37 -13.09
C ALA A 539 0.92 19.53 -14.03
N MET A 540 1.95 20.32 -13.67
CA MET A 540 2.40 21.45 -14.50
C MET A 540 3.16 20.99 -15.78
N GLY A 541 3.59 19.74 -15.82
CA GLY A 541 4.25 19.14 -16.99
C GLY A 541 3.35 18.20 -17.80
N MET A 542 2.08 18.04 -17.40
CA MET A 542 1.12 17.18 -18.08
C MET A 542 0.31 17.96 -19.10
N ASP A 543 0.03 17.34 -20.25
CA ASP A 543 -0.80 17.91 -21.29
C ASP A 543 -1.52 16.82 -22.08
N ILE A 544 -2.55 17.22 -22.86
CA ILE A 544 -3.29 16.36 -23.77
C ILE A 544 -3.52 17.08 -25.09
N THR A 545 -3.22 16.40 -26.20
CA THR A 545 -3.48 16.94 -27.53
C THR A 545 -4.96 16.89 -27.89
N ALA A 546 -5.36 17.60 -28.97
CA ALA A 546 -6.73 17.55 -29.49
C ALA A 546 -7.16 16.12 -29.90
N ASP A 547 -6.22 15.28 -30.29
CA ASP A 547 -6.45 13.87 -30.65
C ASP A 547 -6.44 12.93 -29.45
N GLY A 548 -6.36 13.48 -28.21
CA GLY A 548 -6.41 12.71 -26.98
C GLY A 548 -5.08 12.07 -26.57
N VAL A 549 -3.95 12.47 -27.16
CA VAL A 549 -2.62 11.95 -26.80
C VAL A 549 -2.12 12.65 -25.55
N ILE A 550 -1.95 11.91 -24.46
CA ILE A 550 -1.48 12.41 -23.17
C ILE A 550 0.06 12.50 -23.17
N THR A 551 0.61 13.57 -22.60
CA THR A 551 2.05 13.77 -22.39
C THR A 551 2.35 14.12 -20.95
N GLY A 552 3.55 13.82 -20.48
CA GLY A 552 4.00 14.15 -19.13
C GLY A 552 3.31 13.38 -18.01
N LEU A 553 2.52 12.36 -18.31
CA LEU A 553 1.89 11.54 -17.27
C LEU A 553 2.94 10.70 -16.50
N PHE A 554 4.09 10.40 -17.08
CA PHE A 554 5.34 9.89 -16.46
C PHE A 554 6.49 9.83 -17.48
#